data_b2f07bb5e0fcac78cdc956f3fa073e45
#
_entry.id   b2f07bb5e0fcac78cdc956f3fa073e45
#
_cell.length_a   1.000
_cell.length_b   1.000
_cell.length_c   1.000
_cell.angle_alpha   90.00
_cell.angle_beta   90.00
_cell.angle_gamma   90.00
#
_symmetry.space_group_name_H-M   'P 1'
#
loop_
_entity.id
_entity.type
_entity.pdbx_description
1 polymer ?
#
loop_
_entity_poly.entity_id
_entity_poly.type
_entity_poly.pdbx_seq_one_letter_code
_entity_poly.pdbx_strand_id
1 'polypeptide(L)'
;MLGYKWKRARLSLKSKRNKDEFELKQGQINDLKQLEDSGYIDLYYGDESHFGLTPNVPYAWQLKDKPLLLPAAKGKFLNVVGLMSRKNDLFFQVLESTFNTDKIIDFMNSFVEQINKKTVVILDNSPIHRSNKFMAKIQEWKEKDLLIFFLPPYSPELNLIEILWRRIKYNWIPLDAYLCFQNLKERLSFVLNNFGKKYDIIF
;
A
#
# COMPACT_ATOMS: atom_id res chain seq x y z
N MET A 1 -19.91 -3.49 -32.54
CA MET A 1 -18.68 -4.00 -31.85
C MET A 1 -19.13 -4.93 -30.73
N LEU A 2 -18.57 -6.14 -30.62
CA LEU A 2 -19.02 -7.20 -29.69
C LEU A 2 -18.66 -6.96 -28.21
N GLY A 3 -18.17 -5.80 -27.78
CA GLY A 3 -17.87 -5.47 -26.38
C GLY A 3 -16.76 -6.30 -25.70
N TYR A 4 -16.16 -7.27 -26.39
CA TYR A 4 -15.09 -8.11 -25.86
C TYR A 4 -13.72 -7.46 -25.97
N LYS A 5 -12.90 -7.62 -24.90
CA LYS A 5 -11.48 -7.21 -24.90
C LYS A 5 -10.64 -8.37 -24.35
N TRP A 6 -9.49 -8.62 -24.98
CA TRP A 6 -8.50 -9.55 -24.44
C TRP A 6 -7.89 -8.98 -23.18
N LYS A 7 -8.11 -9.64 -22.03
CA LYS A 7 -7.60 -9.24 -20.71
C LYS A 7 -7.14 -10.46 -19.93
N ARG A 8 -6.10 -10.29 -19.13
CA ARG A 8 -5.67 -11.30 -18.16
C ARG A 8 -6.80 -11.61 -17.19
N ALA A 9 -7.16 -12.89 -17.04
CA ALA A 9 -8.05 -13.35 -15.97
C ALA A 9 -7.41 -13.10 -14.60
N ARG A 10 -8.20 -12.67 -13.63
CA ARG A 10 -7.75 -12.39 -12.27
C ARG A 10 -8.48 -13.27 -11.28
N LEU A 11 -7.75 -13.85 -10.33
CA LEU A 11 -8.35 -14.47 -9.16
C LEU A 11 -8.99 -13.36 -8.30
N SER A 12 -10.19 -13.63 -7.80
CA SER A 12 -10.94 -12.68 -6.97
C SER A 12 -11.64 -13.42 -5.85
N LEU A 13 -11.56 -12.88 -4.64
CA LEU A 13 -12.28 -13.36 -3.46
C LEU A 13 -13.58 -12.57 -3.19
N LYS A 14 -14.00 -11.71 -4.14
CA LYS A 14 -15.20 -10.86 -3.99
C LYS A 14 -16.49 -11.66 -3.71
N SER A 15 -16.57 -12.88 -4.21
CA SER A 15 -17.72 -13.77 -3.92
C SER A 15 -17.83 -14.22 -2.45
N LYS A 16 -16.74 -14.10 -1.68
CA LYS A 16 -16.69 -14.48 -0.25
C LYS A 16 -17.00 -13.33 0.69
N ARG A 17 -17.09 -12.09 0.19
CA ARG A 17 -17.35 -10.93 1.05
C ARG A 17 -18.83 -10.79 1.39
N ASN A 18 -19.10 -10.24 2.57
CA ASN A 18 -20.42 -9.79 2.96
C ASN A 18 -20.75 -8.47 2.25
N LYS A 19 -21.82 -8.43 1.45
CA LYS A 19 -22.21 -7.24 0.68
C LYS A 19 -22.70 -6.11 1.57
N ASP A 20 -23.51 -6.42 2.58
CA ASP A 20 -24.09 -5.41 3.48
C ASP A 20 -22.98 -4.73 4.30
N GLU A 21 -22.02 -5.52 4.81
CA GLU A 21 -20.87 -4.99 5.51
C GLU A 21 -20.01 -4.11 4.58
N PHE A 22 -19.82 -4.53 3.33
CA PHE A 22 -19.06 -3.76 2.34
C PHE A 22 -19.73 -2.40 2.06
N GLU A 23 -21.04 -2.38 1.81
CA GLU A 23 -21.80 -1.15 1.53
C GLU A 23 -21.81 -0.22 2.74
N LEU A 24 -22.02 -0.75 3.94
CA LEU A 24 -21.91 0.02 5.18
C LEU A 24 -20.54 0.67 5.34
N LYS A 25 -19.47 -0.12 5.19
CA LYS A 25 -18.09 0.38 5.34
C LYS A 25 -17.72 1.37 4.24
N GLN A 26 -18.18 1.17 3.01
CA GLN A 26 -18.01 2.12 1.93
C GLN A 26 -18.69 3.47 2.25
N GLY A 27 -19.90 3.44 2.79
CA GLY A 27 -20.60 4.63 3.27
C GLY A 27 -19.80 5.37 4.35
N GLN A 28 -19.34 4.66 5.39
CA GLN A 28 -18.51 5.22 6.44
C GLN A 28 -17.20 5.83 5.91
N ILE A 29 -16.56 5.21 4.92
CA ILE A 29 -15.35 5.78 4.28
C ILE A 29 -15.68 7.08 3.53
N ASN A 30 -16.86 7.16 2.89
CA ASN A 30 -17.28 8.41 2.25
C ASN A 30 -17.53 9.52 3.27
N ASP A 31 -18.09 9.22 4.44
CA ASP A 31 -18.23 10.19 5.54
C ASP A 31 -16.87 10.64 6.05
N LEU A 32 -15.90 9.72 6.21
CA LEU A 32 -14.52 10.08 6.59
C LEU A 32 -13.84 10.98 5.55
N LYS A 33 -14.08 10.75 4.26
CA LYS A 33 -13.58 11.64 3.19
C LYS A 33 -14.17 13.04 3.27
N GLN A 34 -15.46 13.19 3.60
CA GLN A 34 -16.09 14.49 3.81
C GLN A 34 -15.49 15.21 5.01
N LEU A 35 -15.20 14.50 6.11
CA LEU A 35 -14.51 15.07 7.26
C LEU A 35 -13.06 15.50 6.92
N GLU A 36 -12.36 14.73 6.07
CA GLU A 36 -11.04 15.12 5.56
C GLU A 36 -11.12 16.35 4.66
N ASP A 37 -12.09 16.39 3.73
CA ASP A 37 -12.30 17.50 2.79
C ASP A 37 -12.66 18.81 3.54
N SER A 38 -13.37 18.70 4.66
CA SER A 38 -13.66 19.83 5.56
C SER A 38 -12.47 20.25 6.45
N GLY A 39 -11.37 19.50 6.40
CA GLY A 39 -10.18 19.75 7.21
C GLY A 39 -10.29 19.31 8.68
N TYR A 40 -11.37 18.62 9.06
CA TYR A 40 -11.58 18.18 10.44
C TYR A 40 -10.67 17.05 10.88
N ILE A 41 -10.33 16.14 9.96
CA ILE A 41 -9.40 15.03 10.18
C ILE A 41 -8.32 15.00 9.09
N ASP A 42 -7.24 14.25 9.35
CA ASP A 42 -6.40 13.68 8.31
C ASP A 42 -6.77 12.21 8.09
N LEU A 43 -6.80 11.77 6.83
CA LEU A 43 -7.21 10.42 6.46
C LEU A 43 -6.08 9.71 5.71
N TYR A 44 -5.60 8.60 6.28
CA TYR A 44 -4.55 7.78 5.70
C TYR A 44 -5.05 6.37 5.41
N TYR A 45 -4.49 5.77 4.37
CA TYR A 45 -4.72 4.39 3.95
C TYR A 45 -3.43 3.61 4.13
N GLY A 46 -3.47 2.54 4.91
CA GLY A 46 -2.28 1.77 5.28
C GLY A 46 -2.31 0.34 4.75
N ASP A 47 -1.13 -0.15 4.36
CA ASP A 47 -0.92 -1.52 3.89
C ASP A 47 0.57 -1.84 3.78
N GLU A 48 0.91 -3.14 3.68
CA GLU A 48 2.24 -3.62 3.38
C GLU A 48 2.36 -4.10 1.94
N SER A 49 3.54 -3.93 1.35
CA SER A 49 3.82 -4.41 0.01
C SER A 49 5.19 -5.05 -0.12
N HIS A 50 5.24 -6.15 -0.85
CA HIS A 50 6.46 -6.91 -1.13
C HIS A 50 7.02 -6.58 -2.51
N PHE A 51 8.36 -6.43 -2.59
CA PHE A 51 9.12 -6.14 -3.80
C PHE A 51 10.30 -7.11 -3.92
N GLY A 52 10.21 -8.06 -4.84
CA GLY A 52 11.29 -8.99 -5.17
C GLY A 52 11.97 -8.65 -6.50
N LEU A 53 13.00 -9.41 -6.86
CA LEU A 53 13.73 -9.23 -8.13
C LEU A 53 12.98 -9.76 -9.39
N THR A 54 11.76 -10.25 -9.23
CA THR A 54 10.92 -10.64 -10.36
C THR A 54 9.97 -9.48 -10.69
N PRO A 55 10.10 -8.81 -11.84
CA PRO A 55 9.23 -7.72 -12.22
C PRO A 55 7.80 -8.20 -12.46
N ASN A 56 6.82 -7.37 -12.11
CA ASN A 56 5.41 -7.65 -12.40
C ASN A 56 5.08 -7.55 -13.90
N VAL A 57 5.86 -6.78 -14.64
CA VAL A 57 5.76 -6.60 -16.09
C VAL A 57 7.11 -6.94 -16.73
N PRO A 58 7.36 -8.21 -17.07
CA PRO A 58 8.64 -8.64 -17.65
C PRO A 58 8.71 -8.42 -19.15
N TYR A 59 8.18 -7.31 -19.65
CA TYR A 59 8.15 -6.98 -21.08
C TYR A 59 8.86 -5.65 -21.34
N ALA A 60 9.73 -5.62 -22.33
CA ALA A 60 10.41 -4.41 -22.79
C ALA A 60 10.62 -4.46 -24.30
N TRP A 61 10.75 -3.27 -24.92
CA TRP A 61 11.28 -3.17 -26.26
C TRP A 61 12.76 -3.52 -26.26
N GLN A 62 13.17 -4.48 -27.10
CA GLN A 62 14.52 -5.02 -27.17
C GLN A 62 14.97 -5.15 -28.61
N LEU A 63 16.26 -5.07 -28.84
CA LEU A 63 16.83 -5.40 -30.13
C LEU A 63 16.69 -6.91 -30.38
N LYS A 64 16.39 -7.29 -31.62
CA LYS A 64 16.13 -8.69 -32.01
C LYS A 64 17.24 -9.64 -31.57
N ASP A 65 18.49 -9.19 -31.64
CA ASP A 65 19.68 -10.03 -31.40
C ASP A 65 20.36 -9.70 -30.04
N LYS A 66 19.73 -8.87 -29.19
CA LYS A 66 20.25 -8.49 -27.86
C LYS A 66 19.13 -8.55 -26.82
N PRO A 67 18.70 -9.74 -26.38
CA PRO A 67 17.66 -9.87 -25.38
C PRO A 67 18.15 -9.32 -24.03
N LEU A 68 17.30 -8.59 -23.33
CA LEU A 68 17.52 -8.18 -21.96
C LEU A 68 17.33 -9.40 -21.04
N LEU A 69 18.39 -9.82 -20.39
CA LEU A 69 18.37 -10.94 -19.45
C LEU A 69 18.28 -10.40 -18.02
N LEU A 70 17.28 -10.83 -17.28
CA LEU A 70 17.16 -10.55 -15.86
C LEU A 70 17.72 -11.72 -15.05
N PRO A 71 18.44 -11.47 -13.95
CA PRO A 71 18.98 -12.53 -13.13
C PRO A 71 17.87 -13.35 -12.49
N ALA A 72 17.97 -14.67 -12.54
CA ALA A 72 17.08 -15.60 -11.84
C ALA A 72 17.44 -15.68 -10.34
N ALA A 73 17.56 -14.52 -9.67
CA ALA A 73 17.92 -14.46 -8.26
C ALA A 73 16.69 -14.73 -7.39
N LYS A 74 16.81 -15.71 -6.49
CA LYS A 74 15.80 -16.02 -5.48
C LYS A 74 16.25 -15.48 -4.11
N GLY A 75 15.30 -15.11 -3.28
CA GLY A 75 15.49 -14.92 -1.83
C GLY A 75 15.75 -13.51 -1.33
N LYS A 76 16.12 -12.53 -2.18
CA LYS A 76 16.24 -11.13 -1.75
C LYS A 76 14.96 -10.35 -2.08
N PHE A 77 14.45 -9.65 -1.09
CA PHE A 77 13.22 -8.86 -1.21
C PHE A 77 13.25 -7.63 -0.30
N LEU A 78 12.45 -6.67 -0.63
CA LEU A 78 12.12 -5.52 0.21
C LEU A 78 10.65 -5.58 0.59
N ASN A 79 10.35 -5.36 1.85
CA ASN A 79 8.99 -5.14 2.31
C ASN A 79 8.84 -3.66 2.68
N VAL A 80 7.74 -3.07 2.28
CA VAL A 80 7.39 -1.69 2.58
C VAL A 80 6.08 -1.69 3.33
N VAL A 81 6.02 -1.03 4.48
CA VAL A 81 4.77 -0.59 5.08
C VAL A 81 4.60 0.88 4.79
N GLY A 82 3.39 1.32 4.49
CA GLY A 82 3.10 2.71 4.19
C GLY A 82 1.74 3.16 4.67
N LEU A 83 1.65 4.45 4.98
CA LEU A 83 0.41 5.19 5.22
C LEU A 83 0.35 6.32 4.20
N MET A 84 -0.64 6.31 3.33
CA MET A 84 -0.80 7.27 2.24
C MET A 84 -2.06 8.10 2.41
N SER A 85 -1.95 9.42 2.28
CA SER A 85 -3.10 10.34 2.21
C SER A 85 -3.57 10.56 0.77
N ARG A 86 -4.81 11.07 0.58
CA ARG A 86 -5.29 11.54 -0.74
C ARG A 86 -4.58 12.80 -1.24
N LYS A 87 -3.81 13.47 -0.36
CA LYS A 87 -2.97 14.63 -0.71
C LYS A 87 -1.60 14.23 -1.22
N ASN A 88 -1.35 12.93 -1.41
CA ASN A 88 -0.07 12.35 -1.78
C ASN A 88 1.03 12.50 -0.70
N ASP A 89 0.66 12.60 0.58
CA ASP A 89 1.62 12.40 1.66
C ASP A 89 1.84 10.90 1.87
N LEU A 90 3.06 10.51 2.14
CA LEU A 90 3.43 9.12 2.39
C LEU A 90 4.38 9.01 3.57
N PHE A 91 3.93 8.37 4.62
CA PHE A 91 4.77 7.89 5.70
C PHE A 91 5.07 6.41 5.47
N PHE A 92 6.34 6.00 5.44
CA PHE A 92 6.71 4.64 5.07
C PHE A 92 7.97 4.14 5.76
N GLN A 93 8.12 2.81 5.81
CA GLN A 93 9.32 2.13 6.25
C GLN A 93 9.65 0.98 5.29
N VAL A 94 10.94 0.82 4.95
CA VAL A 94 11.44 -0.27 4.10
C VAL A 94 12.28 -1.22 4.93
N LEU A 95 12.02 -2.53 4.82
CA LEU A 95 12.77 -3.58 5.51
C LEU A 95 13.23 -4.67 4.52
N GLU A 96 14.42 -5.21 4.76
CA GLU A 96 14.94 -6.41 4.07
C GLU A 96 14.51 -7.72 4.76
N SER A 97 13.53 -7.65 5.64
CA SER A 97 12.95 -8.76 6.40
C SER A 97 11.42 -8.66 6.42
N THR A 98 10.75 -9.71 6.83
CA THR A 98 9.29 -9.70 6.98
C THR A 98 8.84 -8.78 8.11
N PHE A 99 7.67 -8.15 7.92
CA PHE A 99 6.97 -7.48 9.00
C PHE A 99 6.38 -8.52 9.97
N ASN A 100 6.35 -8.15 11.22
CA ASN A 100 5.61 -8.82 12.27
C ASN A 100 4.81 -7.77 13.06
N THR A 101 3.97 -8.20 13.97
CA THR A 101 3.14 -7.29 14.78
C THR A 101 3.96 -6.22 15.50
N ASP A 102 5.10 -6.57 16.08
CA ASP A 102 5.91 -5.63 16.85
C ASP A 102 6.46 -4.50 15.96
N LYS A 103 6.99 -4.84 14.77
CA LYS A 103 7.48 -3.85 13.79
C LYS A 103 6.37 -2.92 13.28
N ILE A 104 5.16 -3.46 13.08
CA ILE A 104 4.01 -2.63 12.68
C ILE A 104 3.59 -1.70 13.83
N ILE A 105 3.62 -2.16 15.07
CA ILE A 105 3.35 -1.33 16.24
C ILE A 105 4.40 -0.20 16.35
N ASP A 106 5.69 -0.51 16.18
CA ASP A 106 6.76 0.49 16.21
C ASP A 106 6.61 1.52 15.10
N PHE A 107 6.24 1.08 13.90
CA PHE A 107 5.93 1.96 12.76
C PHE A 107 4.75 2.89 13.07
N MET A 108 3.66 2.36 13.62
CA MET A 108 2.49 3.15 14.02
C MET A 108 2.82 4.11 15.17
N ASN A 109 3.62 3.71 16.15
CA ASN A 109 4.09 4.59 17.22
C ASN A 109 4.89 5.78 16.66
N SER A 110 5.80 5.51 15.68
CA SER A 110 6.57 6.55 15.02
C SER A 110 5.70 7.52 14.20
N PHE A 111 4.60 7.02 13.63
CA PHE A 111 3.62 7.85 12.94
C PHE A 111 2.83 8.75 13.91
N VAL A 112 2.39 8.19 15.03
CA VAL A 112 1.65 8.93 16.07
C VAL A 112 2.43 10.15 16.58
N GLU A 113 3.75 10.08 16.69
CA GLU A 113 4.58 11.21 17.10
C GLU A 113 4.64 12.35 16.07
N GLN A 114 4.16 12.14 14.85
CA GLN A 114 4.19 13.14 13.77
C GLN A 114 2.81 13.77 13.48
N ILE A 115 1.74 13.17 13.97
CA ILE A 115 0.40 13.75 13.77
C ILE A 115 0.19 14.95 14.71
N ASN A 116 -0.51 15.95 14.22
CA ASN A 116 -0.76 17.20 14.94
C ASN A 116 -2.26 17.51 15.08
N LYS A 117 -3.11 16.64 14.58
CA LYS A 117 -4.57 16.69 14.69
C LYS A 117 -5.17 15.29 14.61
N LYS A 118 -6.47 15.22 14.83
CA LYS A 118 -7.21 13.95 14.72
C LYS A 118 -7.00 13.29 13.36
N THR A 119 -6.44 12.09 13.39
CA THR A 119 -6.05 11.32 12.22
C THR A 119 -6.74 9.97 12.23
N VAL A 120 -7.27 9.56 11.08
CA VAL A 120 -7.85 8.22 10.88
C VAL A 120 -6.97 7.44 9.93
N VAL A 121 -6.57 6.23 10.33
CA VAL A 121 -5.86 5.28 9.49
C VAL A 121 -6.78 4.12 9.13
N ILE A 122 -7.00 3.92 7.84
CA ILE A 122 -7.75 2.80 7.28
C ILE A 122 -6.79 1.64 7.04
N LEU A 123 -7.05 0.49 7.66
CA LEU A 123 -6.25 -0.75 7.53
C LEU A 123 -7.14 -1.91 7.09
N ASP A 124 -6.54 -2.89 6.46
CA ASP A 124 -7.21 -4.17 6.20
C ASP A 124 -7.35 -5.03 7.48
N ASN A 125 -8.03 -6.16 7.34
CA ASN A 125 -8.21 -7.13 8.43
C ASN A 125 -7.12 -8.22 8.44
N SER A 126 -5.87 -7.91 8.10
CA SER A 126 -4.79 -8.88 8.15
C SER A 126 -4.58 -9.43 9.58
N PRO A 127 -4.05 -10.65 9.74
CA PRO A 127 -3.78 -11.23 11.07
C PRO A 127 -2.87 -10.36 11.93
N ILE A 128 -1.95 -9.61 11.32
CA ILE A 128 -1.04 -8.69 12.02
C ILE A 128 -1.85 -7.57 12.69
N HIS A 129 -2.76 -6.93 11.95
CA HIS A 129 -3.61 -5.83 12.44
C HIS A 129 -4.69 -6.29 13.43
N ARG A 130 -4.99 -7.59 13.48
CA ARG A 130 -5.98 -8.18 14.40
C ARG A 130 -5.35 -8.93 15.56
N SER A 131 -4.03 -8.91 15.68
CA SER A 131 -3.33 -9.54 16.82
C SER A 131 -3.69 -8.86 18.14
N ASN A 132 -3.69 -9.65 19.23
CA ASN A 132 -3.99 -9.11 20.55
C ASN A 132 -3.05 -7.95 20.94
N LYS A 133 -1.76 -8.02 20.55
CA LYS A 133 -0.79 -6.95 20.81
C LYS A 133 -1.16 -5.65 20.08
N PHE A 134 -1.55 -5.74 18.80
CA PHE A 134 -1.95 -4.58 18.02
C PHE A 134 -3.26 -3.96 18.58
N MET A 135 -4.26 -4.81 18.85
CA MET A 135 -5.53 -4.37 19.41
C MET A 135 -5.39 -3.69 20.77
N ALA A 136 -4.46 -4.14 21.62
CA ALA A 136 -4.16 -3.52 22.91
C ALA A 136 -3.58 -2.09 22.76
N LYS A 137 -2.93 -1.76 21.63
CA LYS A 137 -2.38 -0.43 21.36
C LYS A 137 -3.41 0.60 20.88
N ILE A 138 -4.56 0.17 20.37
CA ILE A 138 -5.56 1.07 19.76
C ILE A 138 -6.03 2.13 20.75
N GLN A 139 -6.22 1.78 22.03
CA GLN A 139 -6.68 2.76 23.04
C GLN A 139 -5.60 3.83 23.32
N GLU A 140 -4.33 3.44 23.41
CA GLU A 140 -3.21 4.37 23.58
C GLU A 140 -3.10 5.33 22.38
N TRP A 141 -3.23 4.81 21.15
CA TRP A 141 -3.21 5.64 19.94
C TRP A 141 -4.40 6.60 19.87
N LYS A 142 -5.59 6.14 20.30
CA LYS A 142 -6.79 6.97 20.34
C LYS A 142 -6.64 8.16 21.30
N GLU A 143 -5.95 7.99 22.42
CA GLU A 143 -5.64 9.07 23.38
C GLU A 143 -4.67 10.11 22.79
N LYS A 144 -3.93 9.73 21.74
CA LYS A 144 -3.04 10.59 20.95
C LYS A 144 -3.67 11.03 19.61
N ASP A 145 -5.00 11.07 19.51
CA ASP A 145 -5.77 11.47 18.34
C ASP A 145 -5.58 10.58 17.08
N LEU A 146 -5.06 9.36 17.21
CA LEU A 146 -5.01 8.38 16.12
C LEU A 146 -6.12 7.35 16.26
N LEU A 147 -6.99 7.28 15.27
CA LEU A 147 -8.10 6.33 15.18
C LEU A 147 -7.83 5.28 14.10
N ILE A 148 -8.10 4.01 14.40
CA ILE A 148 -7.97 2.93 13.42
C ILE A 148 -9.35 2.53 12.90
N PHE A 149 -9.49 2.51 11.57
CA PHE A 149 -10.68 2.06 10.88
C PHE A 149 -10.37 0.79 10.09
N PHE A 150 -11.02 -0.31 10.42
CA PHE A 150 -10.81 -1.59 9.71
C PHE A 150 -11.77 -1.76 8.54
N LEU A 151 -11.21 -2.13 7.40
CA LEU A 151 -11.94 -2.51 6.20
C LEU A 151 -12.67 -3.85 6.39
N PRO A 152 -13.73 -4.12 5.64
CA PRO A 152 -14.31 -5.45 5.62
C PRO A 152 -13.38 -6.43 4.91
N PRO A 153 -13.45 -7.74 5.23
CA PRO A 153 -12.64 -8.75 4.54
C PRO A 153 -12.84 -8.72 3.02
N TYR A 154 -11.78 -9.06 2.28
CA TYR A 154 -11.79 -9.19 0.81
C TYR A 154 -12.21 -7.92 0.05
N SER A 155 -11.86 -6.74 0.55
CA SER A 155 -12.26 -5.44 -0.01
C SER A 155 -11.06 -4.50 -0.30
N PRO A 156 -10.03 -4.96 -1.04
CA PRO A 156 -8.85 -4.14 -1.32
C PRO A 156 -9.17 -2.88 -2.14
N GLU A 157 -10.28 -2.88 -2.90
CA GLU A 157 -10.72 -1.70 -3.65
C GLU A 157 -11.11 -0.50 -2.78
N LEU A 158 -11.36 -0.69 -1.48
CA LEU A 158 -11.60 0.37 -0.50
C LEU A 158 -10.30 0.93 0.09
N ASN A 159 -9.16 0.25 -0.11
CA ASN A 159 -7.86 0.70 0.36
C ASN A 159 -7.10 1.43 -0.75
N LEU A 160 -7.07 2.76 -0.71
CA LEU A 160 -6.48 3.55 -1.79
C LEU A 160 -4.97 3.36 -1.96
N ILE A 161 -4.24 2.94 -0.92
CA ILE A 161 -2.80 2.68 -1.02
C ILE A 161 -2.46 1.53 -1.99
N GLU A 162 -3.42 0.65 -2.30
CA GLU A 162 -3.28 -0.38 -3.33
C GLU A 162 -3.02 0.22 -4.72
N ILE A 163 -3.50 1.44 -4.96
CA ILE A 163 -3.22 2.18 -6.19
C ILE A 163 -1.73 2.56 -6.23
N LEU A 164 -1.16 3.02 -5.11
CA LEU A 164 0.26 3.32 -4.99
C LEU A 164 1.12 2.09 -5.28
N TRP A 165 0.84 0.96 -4.61
CA TRP A 165 1.59 -0.28 -4.84
C TRP A 165 1.53 -0.74 -6.28
N ARG A 166 0.36 -0.62 -6.91
CA ARG A 166 0.19 -0.93 -8.34
C ARG A 166 1.00 0.02 -9.22
N ARG A 167 0.98 1.33 -8.96
CA ARG A 167 1.77 2.31 -9.72
C ARG A 167 3.27 2.03 -9.61
N ILE A 168 3.77 1.77 -8.42
CA ILE A 168 5.18 1.41 -8.20
C ILE A 168 5.54 0.15 -8.98
N LYS A 169 4.78 -0.94 -8.81
CA LYS A 169 5.08 -2.27 -9.38
C LYS A 169 4.93 -2.34 -10.90
N TYR A 170 4.07 -1.55 -11.50
CA TYR A 170 3.72 -1.69 -12.91
C TYR A 170 4.18 -0.52 -13.78
N ASN A 171 4.50 0.64 -13.18
CA ASN A 171 4.77 1.84 -13.94
C ASN A 171 6.05 2.58 -13.53
N TRP A 172 6.37 2.67 -12.22
CA TRP A 172 7.40 3.59 -11.75
C TRP A 172 8.76 2.96 -11.50
N ILE A 173 8.82 1.65 -11.27
CA ILE A 173 10.09 0.92 -11.21
C ILE A 173 10.42 0.43 -12.64
N PRO A 174 11.50 0.95 -13.25
CA PRO A 174 11.93 0.52 -14.57
C PRO A 174 12.57 -0.88 -14.53
N LEU A 175 12.63 -1.54 -15.68
CA LEU A 175 13.07 -2.93 -15.76
C LEU A 175 14.54 -3.14 -15.37
N ASP A 176 15.40 -2.13 -15.59
CA ASP A 176 16.81 -2.15 -15.19
C ASP A 176 17.02 -2.19 -13.66
N ALA A 177 16.02 -1.76 -12.88
CA ALA A 177 16.05 -1.90 -11.44
C ALA A 177 16.11 -3.37 -10.97
N TYR A 178 15.62 -4.30 -11.79
CA TYR A 178 15.61 -5.74 -11.48
C TYR A 178 16.89 -6.48 -11.86
N LEU A 179 17.91 -5.77 -12.38
CA LEU A 179 19.21 -6.36 -12.72
C LEU A 179 20.00 -6.79 -11.49
N CYS A 180 19.85 -6.09 -10.37
CA CYS A 180 20.39 -6.52 -9.09
C CYS A 180 19.60 -5.95 -7.91
N PHE A 181 19.78 -6.54 -6.73
CA PHE A 181 19.05 -6.15 -5.53
C PHE A 181 19.33 -4.71 -5.09
N GLN A 182 20.56 -4.24 -5.26
CA GLN A 182 20.94 -2.87 -4.93
C GLN A 182 20.20 -1.86 -5.81
N ASN A 183 20.11 -2.11 -7.11
CA ASN A 183 19.36 -1.26 -8.03
C ASN A 183 17.87 -1.18 -7.64
N LEU A 184 17.26 -2.33 -7.30
CA LEU A 184 15.87 -2.37 -6.85
C LEU A 184 15.68 -1.53 -5.58
N LYS A 185 16.59 -1.66 -4.61
CA LYS A 185 16.54 -0.89 -3.36
C LYS A 185 16.64 0.61 -3.60
N GLU A 186 17.58 1.04 -4.43
CA GLU A 186 17.80 2.45 -4.77
C GLU A 186 16.60 3.04 -5.53
N ARG A 187 16.09 2.32 -6.53
CA ARG A 187 14.93 2.77 -7.32
C ARG A 187 13.65 2.83 -6.50
N LEU A 188 13.40 1.81 -5.68
CA LEU A 188 12.24 1.82 -4.78
C LEU A 188 12.33 2.97 -3.78
N SER A 189 13.47 3.15 -3.13
CA SER A 189 13.70 4.26 -2.20
C SER A 189 13.54 5.62 -2.91
N PHE A 190 14.06 5.75 -4.13
CA PHE A 190 13.88 6.98 -4.91
C PHE A 190 12.41 7.28 -5.19
N VAL A 191 11.62 6.28 -5.61
CA VAL A 191 10.18 6.46 -5.88
C VAL A 191 9.44 6.86 -4.61
N LEU A 192 9.65 6.14 -3.51
CA LEU A 192 8.97 6.41 -2.23
C LEU A 192 9.29 7.82 -1.68
N ASN A 193 10.56 8.24 -1.71
CA ASN A 193 10.99 9.57 -1.23
C ASN A 193 10.55 10.73 -2.15
N ASN A 194 10.15 10.43 -3.38
CA ASN A 194 9.67 11.43 -4.34
C ASN A 194 8.15 11.34 -4.60
N PHE A 195 7.43 10.54 -3.81
CA PHE A 195 5.97 10.54 -3.84
C PHE A 195 5.43 11.87 -3.31
N GLY A 196 4.38 12.39 -3.95
CA GLY A 196 3.86 13.73 -3.70
C GLY A 196 4.67 14.88 -4.34
N LYS A 197 5.75 14.56 -5.09
CA LYS A 197 6.60 15.55 -5.78
C LYS A 197 6.77 15.20 -7.26
N LYS A 198 7.48 14.10 -7.54
CA LYS A 198 7.73 13.60 -8.91
C LYS A 198 6.72 12.53 -9.31
N TYR A 199 6.20 11.82 -8.35
CA TYR A 199 5.20 10.76 -8.50
C TYR A 199 3.97 11.13 -7.69
N ASP A 200 2.81 11.16 -8.33
CA ASP A 200 1.53 11.50 -7.72
C ASP A 200 0.40 10.60 -8.20
N ILE A 201 -0.70 10.62 -7.49
CA ILE A 201 -1.94 9.91 -7.83
C ILE A 201 -3.08 10.93 -7.75
N ILE A 202 -3.86 11.00 -8.82
CA ILE A 202 -5.13 11.73 -8.83
C ILE A 202 -6.23 10.75 -8.42
N PHE A 203 -6.97 11.09 -7.37
CA PHE A 203 -8.04 10.28 -6.77
C PHE A 203 -9.43 10.74 -7.19
#